data_925a33b4ff3e4128f2380b2bea8cc0ef
#
_entry.id   925a33b4ff3e4128f2380b2bea8cc0ef
#
_cell.length_a   1.000
_cell.length_b   1.000
_cell.length_c   1.000
_cell.angle_alpha   90.00
_cell.angle_beta   90.00
_cell.angle_gamma   90.00
#
_symmetry.space_group_name_H-M   'P 1'
#
loop_
_entity.id
_entity.type
_entity.pdbx_description
1 polymer ?
#
loop_
_entity_poly.entity_id
_entity_poly.type
_entity_poly.pdbx_seq_one_letter_code
_entity_poly.pdbx_strand_id
1 'polypeptide(L)'
;MDLRSYDIICFGDEVPGVLAVISAAREYRRRTKLYPRVLLMSKGSLQEGIGGHLVRGGLAYLDRSQVSQELQQSLNLDPFGSPPTIYKEFLQKSGVSAIALEPSKATAALKAMLVQAGVALLSKVEIKSINKEGQKITSIITSKGTVYVAKQFIDATVNGELAQAAGVRKLNGFETFGLPNSELPVTLSFETQGLSVRRLKELDYIYLKRFTNRADSEAQKFLLSAAGKDAKLAEELRLEMIDTRGNLKTLWAGKDYIDVRSPALSVAYHSFRGRKLSFPETGIILDEGNIAILPDERLSWNALLFAVTSSEAEALARNGSKPTANMQKEISFVTTWLKSLGATSVTPASELYIRHAGNVTGVVEPLTGAQMLRGGVPATEALATFSYHFDVRGGISGIGEKAKSRGWFKSLMFQQPTFNIGIRHALMKTVPNLAVVSPCSGFEGLACSVGRIVEFNVAVGQGVGIAAVNAILNNKNLADISNREVRQVLVETGQLPKIFGVANNTDGMLLAQFETLISADAIASL
;
A
#
# COMPACT_ATOMS: atom_id res chain seq x y z
N MET A 1 -2.24 38.11 8.52
CA MET A 1 -2.19 36.65 8.25
C MET A 1 -2.38 36.46 6.77
N ASP A 2 -1.49 35.73 6.09
CA ASP A 2 -1.65 35.42 4.67
C ASP A 2 -2.76 34.34 4.56
N LEU A 3 -3.91 34.71 3.96
CA LEU A 3 -5.08 33.85 3.80
C LEU A 3 -5.22 33.45 2.35
N ARG A 4 -5.29 32.14 2.10
CA ARG A 4 -5.46 31.56 0.76
C ARG A 4 -6.68 30.66 0.73
N SER A 5 -7.57 30.90 -0.25
CA SER A 5 -8.85 30.19 -0.36
C SER A 5 -8.85 29.25 -1.54
N TYR A 6 -9.37 28.04 -1.33
CA TYR A 6 -9.51 26.96 -2.29
C TYR A 6 -10.92 26.35 -2.23
N ASP A 7 -11.26 25.54 -3.21
CA ASP A 7 -12.48 24.73 -3.16
C ASP A 7 -12.17 23.36 -2.53
N ILE A 8 -10.99 22.79 -2.87
CA ILE A 8 -10.54 21.50 -2.36
C ILE A 8 -9.06 21.60 -1.98
N ILE A 9 -8.71 21.07 -0.81
CA ILE A 9 -7.32 20.88 -0.38
C ILE A 9 -7.08 19.40 -0.12
N CYS A 10 -6.03 18.85 -0.74
CA CYS A 10 -5.50 17.53 -0.40
C CYS A 10 -4.18 17.69 0.37
N PHE A 11 -4.05 17.05 1.51
CA PHE A 11 -2.82 16.94 2.27
C PHE A 11 -2.23 15.54 2.17
N GLY A 12 -1.01 15.44 1.64
CA GLY A 12 -0.37 14.20 1.26
C GLY A 12 -0.35 14.00 -0.26
N ASP A 13 0.77 13.49 -0.77
CA ASP A 13 1.00 13.30 -2.20
C ASP A 13 1.16 11.82 -2.60
N GLU A 14 0.58 10.91 -1.81
CA GLU A 14 0.42 9.54 -2.26
C GLU A 14 -0.38 9.49 -3.56
N VAL A 15 -0.03 8.59 -4.48
CA VAL A 15 -0.65 8.52 -5.81
C VAL A 15 -2.18 8.54 -5.78
N PRO A 16 -2.88 7.84 -4.88
CA PRO A 16 -4.33 7.92 -4.79
C PRO A 16 -4.87 9.33 -4.53
N GLY A 17 -4.21 10.09 -3.66
CA GLY A 17 -4.59 11.48 -3.36
C GLY A 17 -4.32 12.43 -4.52
N VAL A 18 -3.18 12.26 -5.20
CA VAL A 18 -2.86 13.02 -6.41
C VAL A 18 -3.92 12.79 -7.49
N LEU A 19 -4.29 11.53 -7.71
CA LEU A 19 -5.32 11.21 -8.71
C LEU A 19 -6.73 11.63 -8.26
N ALA A 20 -7.00 11.70 -6.96
CA ALA A 20 -8.25 12.24 -6.42
C ALA A 20 -8.42 13.73 -6.76
N VAL A 21 -7.39 14.57 -6.55
CA VAL A 21 -7.48 16.00 -6.88
C VAL A 21 -7.54 16.25 -8.39
N ILE A 22 -6.86 15.42 -9.19
CA ILE A 22 -6.97 15.48 -10.66
C ILE A 22 -8.40 15.13 -11.11
N SER A 23 -8.98 14.06 -10.54
CA SER A 23 -10.36 13.66 -10.80
C SER A 23 -11.35 14.77 -10.44
N ALA A 24 -11.19 15.37 -9.25
CA ALA A 24 -12.01 16.49 -8.79
C ALA A 24 -11.90 17.71 -9.72
N ALA A 25 -10.69 18.10 -10.10
CA ALA A 25 -10.48 19.25 -10.98
C ALA A 25 -11.12 19.05 -12.36
N ARG A 26 -10.97 17.85 -12.93
CA ARG A 26 -11.56 17.48 -14.22
C ARG A 26 -13.09 17.47 -14.15
N GLU A 27 -13.68 16.89 -13.13
CA GLU A 27 -15.15 16.82 -12.95
C GLU A 27 -15.75 18.21 -12.71
N TYR A 28 -15.13 19.03 -11.87
CA TYR A 28 -15.58 20.41 -11.65
C TYR A 28 -15.60 21.20 -12.96
N ARG A 29 -14.50 21.13 -13.73
CA ARG A 29 -14.41 21.80 -15.04
C ARG A 29 -15.43 21.26 -16.04
N ARG A 30 -15.69 19.94 -16.06
CA ARG A 30 -16.69 19.32 -16.91
C ARG A 30 -18.08 19.93 -16.68
N ARG A 31 -18.45 20.09 -15.41
CA ARG A 31 -19.79 20.56 -15.00
C ARG A 31 -19.97 22.07 -15.06
N THR A 32 -18.96 22.82 -14.67
CA THR A 32 -19.08 24.28 -14.52
C THR A 32 -18.43 25.07 -15.65
N LYS A 33 -17.59 24.44 -16.48
CA LYS A 33 -16.70 25.07 -17.47
C LYS A 33 -15.63 25.99 -16.84
N LEU A 34 -15.55 26.07 -15.53
CA LEU A 34 -14.59 26.88 -14.78
C LEU A 34 -13.47 25.99 -14.22
N TYR A 35 -12.30 26.56 -14.01
CA TYR A 35 -11.25 25.90 -13.27
C TYR A 35 -11.52 26.00 -11.77
N PRO A 36 -11.51 24.87 -11.03
CA PRO A 36 -11.61 24.90 -9.58
C PRO A 36 -10.30 25.40 -8.97
N ARG A 37 -10.40 25.96 -7.79
CA ARG A 37 -9.22 26.22 -6.96
C ARG A 37 -8.91 24.99 -6.13
N VAL A 38 -8.02 24.15 -6.65
CA VAL A 38 -7.58 22.92 -5.98
C VAL A 38 -6.12 23.01 -5.60
N LEU A 39 -5.78 22.63 -4.39
CA LEU A 39 -4.42 22.63 -3.86
C LEU A 39 -4.03 21.22 -3.39
N LEU A 40 -2.89 20.75 -3.87
CA LEU A 40 -2.19 19.60 -3.32
C LEU A 40 -1.04 20.07 -2.44
N MET A 41 -1.08 19.74 -1.16
CA MET A 41 -0.03 20.00 -0.17
C MET A 41 0.76 18.72 0.08
N SER A 42 2.08 18.77 -0.02
CA SER A 42 2.98 17.67 0.30
C SER A 42 3.89 18.01 1.46
N LYS A 43 4.08 17.08 2.37
CA LYS A 43 5.11 17.13 3.40
C LYS A 43 6.51 16.96 2.81
N GLY A 44 6.63 16.07 1.82
CA GLY A 44 7.85 15.81 1.08
C GLY A 44 8.26 16.95 0.16
N SER A 45 9.48 16.84 -0.38
CA SER A 45 10.01 17.79 -1.35
C SER A 45 9.53 17.46 -2.76
N LEU A 46 8.88 18.40 -3.45
CA LEU A 46 8.54 18.26 -4.87
C LEU A 46 9.77 18.11 -5.79
N GLN A 47 10.96 18.50 -5.31
CA GLN A 47 12.22 18.29 -6.03
C GLN A 47 12.63 16.82 -6.02
N GLU A 48 12.32 16.09 -4.94
CA GLU A 48 12.54 14.64 -4.81
C GLU A 48 11.47 13.81 -5.52
N GLY A 49 10.40 14.44 -6.01
CA GLY A 49 9.32 13.81 -6.76
C GLY A 49 7.96 13.91 -6.08
N ILE A 50 6.89 13.65 -6.85
CA ILE A 50 5.50 13.54 -6.41
C ILE A 50 5.07 12.09 -6.56
N GLY A 51 4.36 11.53 -5.60
CA GLY A 51 3.81 10.18 -5.65
C GLY A 51 4.21 9.31 -4.46
N GLY A 52 4.61 9.94 -3.35
CA GLY A 52 4.83 9.29 -2.06
C GLY A 52 5.75 8.07 -2.14
N HIS A 53 5.31 6.95 -1.58
CA HIS A 53 6.13 5.73 -1.49
C HIS A 53 6.41 5.06 -2.85
N LEU A 54 5.58 5.26 -3.89
CA LEU A 54 5.90 4.76 -5.24
C LEU A 54 7.07 5.51 -5.88
N VAL A 55 7.29 6.77 -5.52
CA VAL A 55 8.34 7.61 -6.10
C VAL A 55 9.51 7.74 -5.13
N ARG A 56 9.32 8.45 -4.00
CA ARG A 56 10.39 8.70 -3.03
C ARG A 56 10.74 7.47 -2.19
N GLY A 57 9.74 6.59 -1.95
CA GLY A 57 9.95 5.29 -1.33
C GLY A 57 10.48 4.21 -2.26
N GLY A 58 10.66 4.51 -3.56
CA GLY A 58 11.26 3.61 -4.54
C GLY A 58 10.52 2.28 -4.74
N LEU A 59 9.22 2.23 -4.43
CA LEU A 59 8.40 1.02 -4.64
C LEU A 59 8.05 0.90 -6.13
N ALA A 60 9.00 0.43 -6.92
CA ALA A 60 8.85 0.29 -8.37
C ALA A 60 8.05 -0.96 -8.78
N TYR A 61 7.91 -1.94 -7.92
CA TYR A 61 7.05 -3.10 -8.16
C TYR A 61 5.62 -2.79 -7.76
N LEU A 62 4.73 -2.67 -8.73
CA LEU A 62 3.32 -2.38 -8.50
C LEU A 62 2.55 -3.66 -8.12
N ASP A 63 1.93 -3.64 -6.95
CA ASP A 63 0.91 -4.62 -6.62
C ASP A 63 -0.35 -4.32 -7.44
N ARG A 64 -0.67 -5.22 -8.38
CA ARG A 64 -1.80 -5.11 -9.30
C ARG A 64 -2.93 -6.06 -8.89
N SER A 65 -4.11 -5.80 -9.39
CA SER A 65 -5.27 -6.70 -9.21
C SER A 65 -4.94 -8.12 -9.69
N GLN A 66 -5.17 -9.13 -8.85
CA GLN A 66 -4.86 -10.54 -9.09
C GLN A 66 -6.13 -11.30 -9.46
N VAL A 67 -6.63 -11.09 -10.66
CA VAL A 67 -7.84 -11.76 -11.14
C VAL A 67 -7.51 -13.19 -11.57
N SER A 68 -8.33 -14.17 -11.19
CA SER A 68 -8.14 -15.55 -11.61
C SER A 68 -8.22 -15.70 -13.14
N GLN A 69 -7.47 -16.66 -13.70
CA GLN A 69 -7.49 -16.90 -15.14
C GLN A 69 -8.90 -17.24 -15.66
N GLU A 70 -9.70 -17.94 -14.86
CA GLU A 70 -11.09 -18.28 -15.18
C GLU A 70 -11.95 -17.02 -15.37
N LEU A 71 -11.85 -16.05 -14.42
CA LEU A 71 -12.55 -14.78 -14.55
C LEU A 71 -12.01 -13.92 -15.71
N GLN A 72 -10.70 -13.93 -15.93
CA GLN A 72 -10.10 -13.22 -17.07
C GLN A 72 -10.66 -13.73 -18.39
N GLN A 73 -10.73 -15.05 -18.57
CA GLN A 73 -11.24 -15.67 -19.80
C GLN A 73 -12.74 -15.47 -19.97
N SER A 74 -13.54 -15.74 -18.91
CA SER A 74 -15.00 -15.67 -18.98
C SER A 74 -15.53 -14.26 -19.23
N LEU A 75 -14.83 -13.23 -18.73
CA LEU A 75 -15.24 -11.84 -18.82
C LEU A 75 -14.41 -11.03 -19.83
N ASN A 76 -13.47 -11.64 -20.52
CA ASN A 76 -12.52 -10.97 -21.42
C ASN A 76 -11.88 -9.75 -20.73
N LEU A 77 -11.19 -10.00 -19.62
CA LEU A 77 -10.47 -9.00 -18.84
C LEU A 77 -8.98 -8.99 -19.20
N ASP A 78 -8.35 -7.83 -19.02
CA ASP A 78 -6.89 -7.72 -19.05
C ASP A 78 -6.27 -8.57 -17.93
N PRO A 79 -4.98 -8.93 -17.99
CA PRO A 79 -4.31 -9.73 -16.94
C PRO A 79 -4.45 -9.18 -15.52
N PHE A 80 -4.61 -7.87 -15.39
CA PHE A 80 -4.82 -7.17 -14.11
C PHE A 80 -6.27 -6.67 -13.93
N GLY A 81 -7.23 -7.35 -14.57
CA GLY A 81 -8.65 -7.01 -14.46
C GLY A 81 -9.04 -5.76 -15.23
N SER A 82 -9.83 -4.89 -14.60
CA SER A 82 -10.31 -3.64 -15.20
C SER A 82 -10.05 -2.47 -14.24
N PRO A 83 -8.81 -1.97 -14.17
CA PRO A 83 -8.48 -0.87 -13.27
C PRO A 83 -9.16 0.44 -13.69
N PRO A 84 -9.29 1.42 -12.75
CA PRO A 84 -9.88 2.73 -13.03
C PRO A 84 -9.22 3.43 -14.21
N THR A 85 -10.01 4.14 -15.01
CA THR A 85 -9.51 4.82 -16.22
C THR A 85 -8.39 5.81 -15.91
N ILE A 86 -8.49 6.54 -14.80
CA ILE A 86 -7.45 7.49 -14.38
C ILE A 86 -6.14 6.77 -14.00
N TYR A 87 -6.23 5.54 -13.46
CA TYR A 87 -5.04 4.74 -13.17
C TYR A 87 -4.41 4.20 -14.46
N LYS A 88 -5.22 3.73 -15.41
CA LYS A 88 -4.74 3.34 -16.75
C LYS A 88 -3.99 4.50 -17.42
N GLU A 89 -4.52 5.72 -17.36
CA GLU A 89 -3.86 6.92 -17.88
C GLU A 89 -2.51 7.17 -17.21
N PHE A 90 -2.47 7.10 -15.87
CA PHE A 90 -1.24 7.25 -15.11
C PHE A 90 -0.19 6.20 -15.50
N LEU A 91 -0.57 4.92 -15.53
CA LEU A 91 0.33 3.82 -15.91
C LEU A 91 0.88 4.00 -17.34
N GLN A 92 0.01 4.35 -18.28
CA GLN A 92 0.40 4.60 -19.68
C GLN A 92 1.38 5.76 -19.79
N LYS A 93 1.10 6.90 -19.14
CA LYS A 93 1.98 8.08 -19.13
C LYS A 93 3.32 7.80 -18.43
N SER A 94 3.33 6.90 -17.47
CA SER A 94 4.54 6.45 -16.76
C SER A 94 5.31 5.36 -17.52
N GLY A 95 4.78 4.88 -18.67
CA GLY A 95 5.42 3.84 -19.49
C GLY A 95 5.43 2.46 -18.85
N VAL A 96 4.48 2.17 -17.94
CA VAL A 96 4.35 0.84 -17.31
C VAL A 96 3.84 -0.16 -18.34
N SER A 97 4.58 -1.26 -18.50
CA SER A 97 4.22 -2.30 -19.47
C SER A 97 3.47 -3.48 -18.84
N ALA A 98 3.75 -3.80 -17.59
CA ALA A 98 3.02 -4.78 -16.78
C ALA A 98 3.02 -4.35 -15.30
N ILE A 99 4.18 -4.35 -14.63
CA ILE A 99 4.32 -4.14 -13.18
C ILE A 99 5.34 -3.05 -12.83
N ALA A 100 6.47 -2.96 -13.57
CA ALA A 100 7.54 -2.06 -13.20
C ALA A 100 7.19 -0.60 -13.46
N LEU A 101 7.27 0.21 -12.40
CA LEU A 101 7.08 1.66 -12.41
C LEU A 101 8.43 2.37 -12.22
N GLU A 102 8.90 3.06 -13.25
CA GLU A 102 10.09 3.93 -13.14
C GLU A 102 9.72 5.19 -12.33
N PRO A 103 10.32 5.42 -11.13
CA PRO A 103 9.92 6.55 -10.27
C PRO A 103 10.03 7.93 -10.93
N SER A 104 11.04 8.14 -11.77
CA SER A 104 11.23 9.40 -12.50
C SER A 104 10.13 9.64 -13.53
N LYS A 105 9.70 8.60 -14.26
CA LYS A 105 8.58 8.67 -15.20
C LYS A 105 7.25 8.85 -14.49
N ALA A 106 7.06 8.19 -13.34
CA ALA A 106 5.86 8.37 -12.50
C ALA A 106 5.71 9.82 -12.05
N THR A 107 6.76 10.43 -11.51
CA THR A 107 6.77 11.85 -11.14
C THR A 107 6.45 12.76 -12.33
N ALA A 108 7.06 12.51 -13.48
CA ALA A 108 6.80 13.31 -14.69
C ALA A 108 5.34 13.21 -15.14
N ALA A 109 4.78 12.00 -15.13
CA ALA A 109 3.38 11.75 -15.47
C ALA A 109 2.43 12.47 -14.52
N LEU A 110 2.62 12.33 -13.20
CA LEU A 110 1.80 12.99 -12.18
C LEU A 110 1.87 14.51 -12.29
N LYS A 111 3.07 15.09 -12.47
CA LYS A 111 3.24 16.52 -12.68
C LYS A 111 2.49 17.01 -13.93
N ALA A 112 2.62 16.30 -15.04
CA ALA A 112 1.91 16.66 -16.28
C ALA A 112 0.38 16.61 -16.10
N MET A 113 -0.13 15.56 -15.43
CA MET A 113 -1.57 15.43 -15.16
C MET A 113 -2.09 16.52 -14.22
N LEU A 114 -1.33 16.90 -13.18
CA LEU A 114 -1.67 17.99 -12.25
C LEU A 114 -1.70 19.35 -12.97
N VAL A 115 -0.68 19.66 -13.78
CA VAL A 115 -0.62 20.89 -14.58
C VAL A 115 -1.80 20.97 -15.55
N GLN A 116 -2.08 19.89 -16.26
CA GLN A 116 -3.23 19.82 -17.19
C GLN A 116 -4.57 20.01 -16.47
N ALA A 117 -4.69 19.56 -15.23
CA ALA A 117 -5.88 19.72 -14.41
C ALA A 117 -5.97 21.10 -13.73
N GLY A 118 -4.91 21.92 -13.76
CA GLY A 118 -4.87 23.24 -13.11
C GLY A 118 -4.77 23.16 -11.58
N VAL A 119 -4.17 22.10 -11.03
CA VAL A 119 -4.00 21.91 -9.60
C VAL A 119 -2.76 22.67 -9.11
N ALA A 120 -2.93 23.51 -8.08
CA ALA A 120 -1.82 24.17 -7.41
C ALA A 120 -1.04 23.19 -6.52
N LEU A 121 0.28 23.39 -6.40
CA LEU A 121 1.17 22.53 -5.63
C LEU A 121 1.89 23.33 -4.54
N LEU A 122 1.98 22.74 -3.35
CA LEU A 122 2.75 23.28 -2.23
C LEU A 122 3.49 22.14 -1.52
N SER A 123 4.80 22.26 -1.38
CA SER A 123 5.65 21.24 -0.73
C SER A 123 6.26 21.71 0.57
N LYS A 124 6.83 20.77 1.33
CA LYS A 124 7.45 21.02 2.65
C LYS A 124 6.48 21.70 3.60
N VAL A 125 5.25 21.19 3.63
CA VAL A 125 4.16 21.71 4.46
C VAL A 125 4.10 20.90 5.76
N GLU A 126 4.09 21.62 6.86
CA GLU A 126 3.80 21.09 8.19
C GLU A 126 2.55 21.77 8.74
N ILE A 127 1.61 20.95 9.22
CA ILE A 127 0.40 21.42 9.86
C ILE A 127 0.77 21.91 11.28
N LYS A 128 0.45 23.16 11.58
CA LYS A 128 0.53 23.71 12.94
C LYS A 128 -0.76 23.46 13.71
N SER A 129 -1.90 23.74 13.08
CA SER A 129 -3.23 23.52 13.66
C SER A 129 -4.31 23.52 12.60
N ILE A 130 -5.49 23.02 12.98
CA ILE A 130 -6.70 22.99 12.15
C ILE A 130 -7.78 23.83 12.84
N ASN A 131 -8.43 24.72 12.10
CA ASN A 131 -9.64 25.39 12.56
C ASN A 131 -10.87 24.60 12.09
N LYS A 132 -11.89 24.59 12.95
CA LYS A 132 -13.17 23.94 12.69
C LYS A 132 -14.32 24.87 13.05
N GLU A 133 -15.43 24.74 12.33
CA GLU A 133 -16.73 25.28 12.69
C GLU A 133 -17.68 24.07 12.89
N GLY A 134 -18.10 23.86 14.11
CA GLY A 134 -18.76 22.62 14.49
C GLY A 134 -17.86 21.40 14.20
N GLN A 135 -18.33 20.49 13.37
CA GLN A 135 -17.57 19.30 12.97
C GLN A 135 -16.74 19.50 11.70
N LYS A 136 -16.95 20.58 10.94
CA LYS A 136 -16.28 20.82 9.65
C LYS A 136 -14.94 21.51 9.82
N ILE A 137 -13.95 21.08 9.05
CA ILE A 137 -12.69 21.82 8.89
C ILE A 137 -12.98 23.09 8.09
N THR A 138 -12.52 24.23 8.57
CA THR A 138 -12.59 25.51 7.84
C THR A 138 -11.24 25.90 7.27
N SER A 139 -10.14 25.60 7.97
CA SER A 139 -8.80 25.94 7.49
C SER A 139 -7.69 25.07 8.07
N ILE A 140 -6.60 24.98 7.32
CA ILE A 140 -5.29 24.45 7.76
C ILE A 140 -4.37 25.65 8.03
N ILE A 141 -3.77 25.71 9.20
CA ILE A 141 -2.72 26.67 9.55
C ILE A 141 -1.39 25.93 9.50
N THR A 142 -0.48 26.41 8.66
CA THR A 142 0.85 25.83 8.52
C THR A 142 1.82 26.35 9.57
N SER A 143 2.96 25.65 9.77
CA SER A 143 4.06 26.12 10.66
C SER A 143 4.60 27.50 10.27
N LYS A 144 4.43 27.91 9.00
CA LYS A 144 4.80 29.24 8.48
C LYS A 144 3.76 30.32 8.77
N GLY A 145 2.65 30.00 9.43
CA GLY A 145 1.60 30.95 9.78
C GLY A 145 0.62 31.30 8.65
N THR A 146 0.74 30.69 7.47
CA THR A 146 -0.24 30.86 6.37
C THR A 146 -1.49 30.05 6.65
N VAL A 147 -2.65 30.65 6.41
CA VAL A 147 -3.98 30.04 6.60
C VAL A 147 -4.55 29.64 5.25
N TYR A 148 -4.87 28.36 5.10
CA TYR A 148 -5.47 27.79 3.89
C TYR A 148 -6.89 27.35 4.16
N VAL A 149 -7.85 28.03 3.54
CA VAL A 149 -9.29 27.77 3.68
C VAL A 149 -9.78 26.93 2.52
N ALA A 150 -10.64 25.95 2.78
CA ALA A 150 -11.31 25.18 1.72
C ALA A 150 -12.72 24.71 2.13
N LYS A 151 -13.50 24.29 1.12
CA LYS A 151 -14.83 23.69 1.31
C LYS A 151 -14.72 22.21 1.66
N GLN A 152 -13.84 21.48 0.95
CA GLN A 152 -13.62 20.04 1.12
C GLN A 152 -12.13 19.75 1.33
N PHE A 153 -11.84 18.70 2.11
CA PHE A 153 -10.49 18.27 2.45
C PHE A 153 -10.31 16.78 2.14
N ILE A 154 -9.10 16.43 1.68
CA ILE A 154 -8.69 15.05 1.43
C ILE A 154 -7.38 14.83 2.19
N ASP A 155 -7.31 13.78 3.00
CA ASP A 155 -6.08 13.30 3.60
C ASP A 155 -5.55 12.14 2.77
N ALA A 156 -4.38 12.31 2.18
CA ALA A 156 -3.67 11.29 1.43
C ALA A 156 -2.27 11.03 2.00
N THR A 157 -2.12 11.22 3.30
CA THR A 157 -0.90 10.81 4.02
C THR A 157 -0.98 9.35 4.44
N VAL A 158 0.15 8.68 4.52
CA VAL A 158 0.19 7.25 4.89
C VAL A 158 -0.36 6.97 6.30
N ASN A 159 -0.38 7.98 7.18
CA ASN A 159 -0.78 7.85 8.58
C ASN A 159 -2.05 8.63 8.96
N GLY A 160 -2.77 9.24 8.00
CA GLY A 160 -3.97 10.03 8.30
C GLY A 160 -3.67 11.30 9.12
N GLU A 161 -2.59 12.02 8.80
CA GLU A 161 -2.09 13.14 9.60
C GLU A 161 -3.06 14.32 9.68
N LEU A 162 -3.73 14.66 8.56
CA LEU A 162 -4.74 15.71 8.53
C LEU A 162 -5.98 15.32 9.35
N ALA A 163 -6.42 14.07 9.22
CA ALA A 163 -7.55 13.55 9.97
C ALA A 163 -7.27 13.58 11.49
N GLN A 164 -6.09 13.12 11.91
CA GLN A 164 -5.66 13.19 13.31
C GLN A 164 -5.57 14.64 13.81
N ALA A 165 -5.02 15.55 13.01
CA ALA A 165 -4.96 16.97 13.36
C ALA A 165 -6.36 17.61 13.48
N ALA A 166 -7.35 17.08 12.76
CA ALA A 166 -8.76 17.49 12.88
C ALA A 166 -9.50 16.82 14.06
N GLY A 167 -8.82 16.02 14.87
CA GLY A 167 -9.37 15.34 16.04
C GLY A 167 -10.04 14.02 15.75
N VAL A 168 -9.78 13.42 14.58
CA VAL A 168 -10.23 12.06 14.27
C VAL A 168 -9.37 11.05 15.04
N ARG A 169 -10.02 10.10 15.74
CA ARG A 169 -9.33 8.98 16.38
C ARG A 169 -8.77 8.04 15.31
N LYS A 170 -7.51 7.69 15.44
CA LYS A 170 -6.87 6.62 14.69
C LYS A 170 -6.52 5.47 15.62
N LEU A 171 -6.82 4.26 15.21
CA LEU A 171 -6.40 3.04 15.90
C LEU A 171 -4.92 2.77 15.60
N ASN A 172 -4.25 2.09 16.53
CA ASN A 172 -2.83 1.76 16.41
C ASN A 172 -2.66 0.33 15.91
N GLY A 173 -1.85 0.12 14.90
CA GLY A 173 -1.56 -1.20 14.39
C GLY A 173 -2.83 -2.04 14.20
N PHE A 174 -2.80 -3.29 14.65
CA PHE A 174 -3.97 -4.17 14.63
C PHE A 174 -4.87 -4.03 15.88
N GLU A 175 -5.10 -2.80 16.35
CA GLU A 175 -5.99 -2.53 17.48
C GLU A 175 -7.42 -3.04 17.22
N THR A 176 -7.89 -3.11 15.97
CA THR A 176 -9.15 -3.77 15.61
C THR A 176 -9.20 -5.24 16.04
N PHE A 177 -8.05 -5.89 16.18
CA PHE A 177 -7.93 -7.23 16.77
C PHE A 177 -7.48 -7.20 18.24
N GLY A 178 -7.46 -6.01 18.87
CA GLY A 178 -6.92 -5.84 20.23
C GLY A 178 -5.43 -6.14 20.33
N LEU A 179 -4.68 -5.86 19.27
CA LEU A 179 -3.23 -6.02 19.15
C LEU A 179 -2.58 -4.68 18.73
N PRO A 180 -2.69 -3.61 19.56
CA PRO A 180 -2.30 -2.25 19.17
C PRO A 180 -0.79 -2.09 18.90
N ASN A 181 0.05 -2.97 19.42
CA ASN A 181 1.51 -2.93 19.20
C ASN A 181 1.95 -3.72 17.97
N SER A 182 1.06 -4.55 17.40
CA SER A 182 1.36 -5.29 16.17
C SER A 182 1.16 -4.37 14.97
N GLU A 183 2.19 -4.23 14.14
CA GLU A 183 2.17 -3.37 12.96
C GLU A 183 2.74 -4.12 11.76
N LEU A 184 2.40 -3.66 10.56
CA LEU A 184 3.02 -4.15 9.34
C LEU A 184 4.47 -3.63 9.24
N PRO A 185 5.40 -4.44 8.69
CA PRO A 185 6.79 -4.02 8.56
C PRO A 185 6.94 -2.84 7.60
N VAL A 186 7.95 -2.03 7.84
CA VAL A 186 8.40 -1.03 6.87
C VAL A 186 9.46 -1.63 5.94
N THR A 187 9.53 -1.15 4.71
CA THR A 187 10.53 -1.58 3.73
C THR A 187 11.44 -0.40 3.39
N LEU A 188 12.75 -0.65 3.38
CA LEU A 188 13.71 0.20 2.70
C LEU A 188 13.96 -0.40 1.32
N SER A 189 13.26 0.13 0.31
CA SER A 189 13.49 -0.27 -1.08
C SER A 189 14.86 0.22 -1.55
N PHE A 190 15.46 -0.50 -2.49
CA PHE A 190 16.74 -0.10 -3.07
C PHE A 190 16.86 -0.57 -4.51
N GLU A 191 17.69 0.11 -5.28
CA GLU A 191 18.01 -0.27 -6.66
C GLU A 191 19.42 -0.82 -6.77
N THR A 192 19.59 -1.84 -7.61
CA THR A 192 20.91 -2.34 -8.02
C THR A 192 21.16 -2.04 -9.49
N GLN A 193 22.42 -1.77 -9.84
CA GLN A 193 22.90 -1.68 -11.21
C GLN A 193 24.06 -2.65 -11.43
N GLY A 194 24.22 -3.15 -12.65
CA GLY A 194 25.27 -4.10 -13.01
C GLY A 194 24.96 -5.56 -12.67
N LEU A 195 23.89 -5.84 -11.93
CA LEU A 195 23.41 -7.19 -11.66
C LEU A 195 22.29 -7.54 -12.63
N SER A 196 22.63 -8.17 -13.76
CA SER A 196 21.64 -8.50 -14.78
C SER A 196 20.64 -9.59 -14.29
N VAL A 197 19.44 -9.63 -14.89
CA VAL A 197 18.43 -10.68 -14.65
C VAL A 197 19.01 -12.08 -14.85
N ARG A 198 19.83 -12.24 -15.91
CA ARG A 198 20.51 -13.51 -16.20
C ARG A 198 21.42 -13.92 -15.05
N ARG A 199 22.26 -12.97 -14.58
CA ARG A 199 23.17 -13.22 -13.47
C ARG A 199 22.44 -13.57 -12.18
N LEU A 200 21.34 -12.88 -11.89
CA LEU A 200 20.54 -13.17 -10.72
C LEU A 200 19.92 -14.58 -10.79
N LYS A 201 19.41 -15.00 -11.96
CA LYS A 201 18.94 -16.38 -12.20
C LYS A 201 20.03 -17.43 -11.99
N GLU A 202 21.24 -17.17 -12.49
CA GLU A 202 22.37 -18.07 -12.30
C GLU A 202 22.72 -18.23 -10.81
N LEU A 203 22.76 -17.11 -10.06
CA LEU A 203 23.04 -17.11 -8.63
C LEU A 203 21.96 -17.84 -7.83
N ASP A 204 20.69 -17.54 -8.07
CA ASP A 204 19.55 -18.21 -7.45
C ASP A 204 19.63 -19.75 -7.66
N TYR A 205 19.85 -20.16 -8.91
CA TYR A 205 19.97 -21.58 -9.23
C TYR A 205 21.17 -22.25 -8.54
N ILE A 206 22.32 -21.58 -8.48
CA ILE A 206 23.51 -22.08 -7.78
C ILE A 206 23.21 -22.27 -6.28
N TYR A 207 22.61 -21.28 -5.64
CA TYR A 207 22.25 -21.34 -4.22
C TYR A 207 21.23 -22.45 -3.97
N LEU A 208 20.16 -22.51 -4.75
CA LEU A 208 19.16 -23.58 -4.66
C LEU A 208 19.79 -24.96 -4.75
N LYS A 209 20.61 -25.22 -5.78
CA LYS A 209 21.27 -26.50 -5.99
C LYS A 209 22.18 -26.88 -4.83
N ARG A 210 22.93 -25.91 -4.29
CA ARG A 210 23.85 -26.15 -3.17
C ARG A 210 23.12 -26.36 -1.85
N PHE A 211 22.15 -25.52 -1.51
CA PHE A 211 21.42 -25.59 -0.23
C PHE A 211 20.51 -26.82 -0.15
N THR A 212 19.94 -27.29 -1.25
CA THR A 212 19.13 -28.49 -1.27
C THR A 212 19.97 -29.79 -1.28
N ASN A 213 21.26 -29.72 -1.67
CA ASN A 213 22.16 -30.87 -1.66
C ASN A 213 22.72 -31.11 -0.25
N ARG A 214 22.20 -32.12 0.45
CA ARG A 214 22.66 -32.49 1.81
C ARG A 214 24.15 -32.92 1.86
N ALA A 215 24.74 -33.36 0.74
CA ALA A 215 26.15 -33.76 0.66
C ALA A 215 27.10 -32.55 0.52
N ASP A 216 26.62 -31.35 0.16
CA ASP A 216 27.44 -30.13 0.14
C ASP A 216 27.61 -29.59 1.58
N SER A 217 28.62 -30.11 2.28
CA SER A 217 28.86 -29.79 3.69
C SER A 217 29.09 -28.29 3.95
N GLU A 218 29.67 -27.56 3.00
CA GLU A 218 29.88 -26.12 3.10
C GLU A 218 28.54 -25.38 3.00
N ALA A 219 27.71 -25.69 2.02
CA ALA A 219 26.39 -25.08 1.87
C ALA A 219 25.47 -25.37 3.06
N GLN A 220 25.58 -26.58 3.64
CA GLN A 220 24.82 -26.93 4.85
C GLN A 220 25.27 -26.10 6.08
N LYS A 221 26.54 -25.72 6.18
CA LYS A 221 27.03 -24.79 7.24
C LYS A 221 26.42 -23.38 7.04
N PHE A 222 26.33 -22.89 5.80
CA PHE A 222 25.69 -21.60 5.50
C PHE A 222 24.20 -21.62 5.81
N LEU A 223 23.49 -22.69 5.42
CA LEU A 223 22.08 -22.85 5.72
C LEU A 223 21.83 -22.89 7.24
N LEU A 224 22.63 -23.66 7.97
CA LEU A 224 22.55 -23.72 9.43
C LEU A 224 22.91 -22.38 10.11
N SER A 225 23.86 -21.63 9.53
CA SER A 225 24.19 -20.28 10.00
C SER A 225 23.00 -19.32 9.81
N ALA A 226 22.38 -19.32 8.63
CA ALA A 226 21.17 -18.52 8.36
C ALA A 226 19.99 -18.94 9.25
N ALA A 227 19.91 -20.22 9.62
CA ALA A 227 18.93 -20.72 10.58
C ALA A 227 19.27 -20.41 12.05
N GLY A 228 20.36 -19.70 12.35
CA GLY A 228 20.77 -19.39 13.73
C GLY A 228 21.16 -20.62 14.52
N LYS A 229 21.71 -21.67 13.89
CA LYS A 229 22.05 -23.00 14.42
C LYS A 229 20.83 -23.85 14.82
N ASP A 230 19.64 -23.47 14.41
CA ASP A 230 18.41 -24.24 14.58
C ASP A 230 18.27 -25.24 13.42
N ALA A 231 18.49 -26.52 13.70
CA ALA A 231 18.43 -27.58 12.69
C ALA A 231 17.02 -27.77 12.11
N LYS A 232 15.97 -27.51 12.88
CA LYS A 232 14.58 -27.60 12.42
C LYS A 232 14.29 -26.49 11.42
N LEU A 233 14.63 -25.26 11.74
CA LEU A 233 14.48 -24.12 10.83
C LEU A 233 15.34 -24.32 9.56
N ALA A 234 16.56 -24.83 9.68
CA ALA A 234 17.39 -25.14 8.50
C ALA A 234 16.71 -26.15 7.56
N GLU A 235 16.03 -27.16 8.12
CA GLU A 235 15.28 -28.13 7.33
C GLU A 235 14.02 -27.49 6.69
N GLU A 236 13.28 -26.68 7.44
CA GLU A 236 12.14 -25.94 6.92
C GLU A 236 12.54 -25.04 5.73
N LEU A 237 13.58 -24.23 5.88
CA LEU A 237 14.13 -23.39 4.80
C LEU A 237 14.55 -24.21 3.57
N ARG A 238 15.14 -25.41 3.77
CA ARG A 238 15.51 -26.31 2.68
C ARG A 238 14.28 -26.82 1.94
N LEU A 239 13.24 -27.23 2.68
CA LEU A 239 11.99 -27.72 2.08
C LEU A 239 11.25 -26.64 1.33
N GLU A 240 11.34 -25.38 1.78
CA GLU A 240 10.77 -24.22 1.06
C GLU A 240 11.43 -23.97 -0.31
N MET A 241 12.67 -24.44 -0.53
CA MET A 241 13.40 -24.31 -1.80
C MET A 241 12.95 -25.27 -2.89
N ILE A 242 12.10 -26.26 -2.58
CA ILE A 242 11.61 -27.26 -3.51
C ILE A 242 10.08 -27.26 -3.58
N ASP A 243 9.54 -27.62 -4.72
CA ASP A 243 8.09 -27.79 -4.89
C ASP A 243 7.62 -29.18 -4.42
N THR A 244 6.32 -29.41 -4.46
CA THR A 244 5.69 -30.69 -4.06
C THR A 244 6.12 -31.88 -4.93
N ARG A 245 6.76 -31.63 -6.08
CA ARG A 245 7.29 -32.65 -7.01
C ARG A 245 8.80 -32.83 -6.85
N GLY A 246 9.44 -32.10 -5.94
CA GLY A 246 10.88 -32.15 -5.72
C GLY A 246 11.71 -31.27 -6.67
N ASN A 247 11.09 -30.42 -7.49
CA ASN A 247 11.82 -29.49 -8.36
C ASN A 247 12.27 -28.25 -7.59
N LEU A 248 13.41 -27.68 -7.98
CA LEU A 248 13.89 -26.42 -7.41
C LEU A 248 12.93 -25.26 -7.75
N LYS A 249 12.53 -24.50 -6.77
CA LYS A 249 11.71 -23.30 -6.94
C LYS A 249 12.56 -22.12 -7.41
N THR A 250 13.03 -22.16 -8.63
CA THR A 250 13.83 -21.08 -9.22
C THR A 250 13.01 -19.81 -9.36
N LEU A 251 13.66 -18.66 -9.25
CA LEU A 251 13.03 -17.37 -9.53
C LEU A 251 12.48 -17.34 -10.97
N TRP A 252 11.37 -16.64 -11.13
CA TRP A 252 10.74 -16.46 -12.42
C TRP A 252 10.81 -15.01 -12.87
N ALA A 253 11.16 -14.75 -14.11
CA ALA A 253 11.19 -13.42 -14.67
C ALA A 253 10.04 -13.25 -15.67
N GLY A 254 9.14 -12.32 -15.36
CA GLY A 254 8.10 -11.85 -16.25
C GLY A 254 8.63 -10.80 -17.24
N LYS A 255 7.71 -10.01 -17.82
CA LYS A 255 8.04 -9.01 -18.83
C LYS A 255 8.96 -7.91 -18.28
N ASP A 256 8.64 -7.40 -17.10
CA ASP A 256 9.34 -6.28 -16.45
C ASP A 256 9.47 -6.48 -14.92
N TYR A 257 9.41 -7.74 -14.45
CA TYR A 257 9.53 -8.05 -13.04
C TYR A 257 10.10 -9.45 -12.80
N ILE A 258 10.58 -9.68 -11.59
CA ILE A 258 11.06 -10.97 -11.09
C ILE A 258 10.26 -11.34 -9.85
N ASP A 259 9.80 -12.58 -9.86
CA ASP A 259 9.14 -13.25 -8.75
C ASP A 259 10.16 -14.20 -8.10
N VAL A 260 10.60 -13.87 -6.88
CA VAL A 260 11.50 -14.69 -6.08
C VAL A 260 10.66 -15.73 -5.36
N ARG A 261 10.89 -17.02 -5.64
CA ARG A 261 10.00 -18.12 -5.24
C ARG A 261 10.55 -18.99 -4.13
N SER A 262 11.72 -18.64 -3.61
CA SER A 262 12.39 -19.44 -2.60
C SER A 262 13.27 -18.59 -1.70
N PRO A 263 13.58 -19.03 -0.47
CA PRO A 263 14.45 -18.32 0.45
C PRO A 263 15.94 -18.40 0.09
N ALA A 264 16.34 -18.92 -1.07
CA ALA A 264 17.75 -19.19 -1.36
C ALA A 264 18.64 -17.93 -1.29
N LEU A 265 18.19 -16.81 -1.89
CA LEU A 265 18.92 -15.53 -1.81
C LEU A 265 18.91 -14.96 -0.39
N SER A 266 17.81 -15.10 0.34
CA SER A 266 17.68 -14.68 1.74
C SER A 266 18.61 -15.47 2.64
N VAL A 267 18.68 -16.79 2.48
CA VAL A 267 19.61 -17.68 3.19
C VAL A 267 21.06 -17.28 2.93
N ALA A 268 21.42 -17.03 1.66
CA ALA A 268 22.77 -16.61 1.29
C ALA A 268 23.14 -15.26 1.96
N TYR A 269 22.26 -14.28 1.93
CA TYR A 269 22.47 -12.99 2.60
C TYR A 269 22.58 -13.14 4.13
N HIS A 270 21.63 -13.84 4.75
CA HIS A 270 21.61 -13.99 6.21
C HIS A 270 22.80 -14.78 6.74
N SER A 271 23.27 -15.78 5.98
CA SER A 271 24.53 -16.47 6.28
C SER A 271 25.74 -15.54 6.20
N PHE A 272 25.85 -14.73 5.12
CA PHE A 272 26.90 -13.71 5.00
C PHE A 272 26.83 -12.70 6.14
N ARG A 273 25.64 -12.29 6.54
CA ARG A 273 25.40 -11.32 7.60
C ARG A 273 25.66 -11.88 9.00
N GLY A 274 25.68 -13.21 9.16
CA GLY A 274 25.77 -13.87 10.47
C GLY A 274 24.53 -13.60 11.34
N ARG A 275 23.34 -13.45 10.73
CA ARG A 275 22.07 -13.16 11.42
C ARG A 275 21.01 -14.20 11.04
N LYS A 276 20.28 -14.70 12.05
CA LYS A 276 19.19 -15.66 11.83
C LYS A 276 18.13 -15.09 10.87
N LEU A 277 17.70 -15.89 9.92
CA LEU A 277 16.57 -15.60 9.01
C LEU A 277 15.26 -15.94 9.75
N SER A 278 14.86 -15.05 10.62
CA SER A 278 13.62 -15.14 11.40
C SER A 278 13.14 -13.73 11.70
N PHE A 279 12.11 -13.28 11.00
CA PHE A 279 11.58 -11.93 11.16
C PHE A 279 11.08 -11.65 12.57
N PRO A 280 10.30 -12.57 13.23
CA PRO A 280 9.84 -12.36 14.60
C PRO A 280 10.96 -12.23 15.61
N GLU A 281 12.10 -12.93 15.41
CA GLU A 281 13.21 -12.93 16.37
C GLU A 281 14.20 -11.79 16.13
N THR A 282 14.47 -11.45 14.87
CA THR A 282 15.54 -10.50 14.52
C THR A 282 15.01 -9.11 14.16
N GLY A 283 13.75 -9.01 13.79
CA GLY A 283 13.11 -7.78 13.34
C GLY A 283 13.64 -7.23 12.00
N ILE A 284 14.57 -7.94 11.34
CA ILE A 284 15.18 -7.49 10.07
C ILE A 284 15.37 -8.70 9.17
N ILE A 285 14.85 -8.66 7.96
CA ILE A 285 15.14 -9.66 6.93
C ILE A 285 15.34 -9.02 5.55
N LEU A 286 16.20 -9.67 4.76
CA LEU A 286 16.11 -9.59 3.31
C LEU A 286 15.18 -10.73 2.89
N ASP A 287 13.95 -10.37 2.57
CA ASP A 287 12.85 -11.28 2.28
C ASP A 287 12.90 -11.79 0.82
N GLU A 288 12.09 -12.80 0.51
CA GLU A 288 11.75 -13.22 -0.86
C GLU A 288 10.97 -12.09 -1.55
N GLY A 289 11.65 -10.99 -1.82
CA GLY A 289 11.01 -9.76 -2.24
C GLY A 289 10.71 -9.75 -3.73
N ASN A 290 9.74 -8.92 -4.08
CA ASN A 290 9.41 -8.61 -5.46
C ASN A 290 10.47 -7.66 -6.05
N ILE A 291 10.88 -7.90 -7.30
CA ILE A 291 11.90 -7.10 -7.98
C ILE A 291 11.32 -6.55 -9.27
N ALA A 292 11.32 -5.22 -9.44
CA ALA A 292 10.99 -4.59 -10.71
C ALA A 292 12.24 -4.51 -11.61
N ILE A 293 12.06 -4.81 -12.89
CA ILE A 293 13.12 -4.67 -13.92
C ILE A 293 12.93 -3.30 -14.56
N LEU A 294 13.83 -2.38 -14.27
CA LEU A 294 13.84 -1.02 -14.79
C LEU A 294 14.77 -0.89 -15.99
N PRO A 295 14.68 0.20 -16.78
CA PRO A 295 15.65 0.46 -17.87
C PRO A 295 17.10 0.46 -17.36
N ASP A 296 18.04 0.28 -18.30
CA ASP A 296 19.48 0.32 -18.05
C ASP A 296 19.98 -0.74 -17.05
N GLU A 297 19.37 -1.94 -17.11
CA GLU A 297 19.68 -3.09 -16.24
C GLU A 297 19.60 -2.78 -14.73
N ARG A 298 18.76 -1.82 -14.33
CA ARG A 298 18.46 -1.56 -12.93
C ARG A 298 17.41 -2.52 -12.42
N LEU A 299 17.62 -3.03 -11.23
CA LEU A 299 16.64 -3.86 -10.52
C LEU A 299 16.22 -3.14 -9.24
N SER A 300 14.93 -2.88 -9.08
CA SER A 300 14.39 -2.29 -7.85
C SER A 300 13.82 -3.38 -6.94
N TRP A 301 14.29 -3.40 -5.70
CA TRP A 301 14.04 -4.46 -4.71
C TRP A 301 13.10 -3.98 -3.61
N ASN A 302 11.97 -4.64 -3.47
CA ASN A 302 11.04 -4.50 -2.34
C ASN A 302 11.24 -5.69 -1.39
N ALA A 303 12.40 -5.76 -0.75
CA ALA A 303 12.86 -6.96 -0.04
C ALA A 303 13.43 -6.72 1.37
N LEU A 304 14.01 -5.54 1.67
CA LEU A 304 14.62 -5.30 2.98
C LEU A 304 13.58 -4.79 3.96
N LEU A 305 13.12 -5.69 4.85
CA LEU A 305 12.04 -5.45 5.81
C LEU A 305 12.58 -5.19 7.21
N PHE A 306 11.91 -4.28 7.91
CA PHE A 306 12.15 -3.96 9.32
C PHE A 306 10.86 -4.06 10.11
N ALA A 307 10.88 -4.79 11.21
CA ALA A 307 9.81 -4.79 12.18
C ALA A 307 9.77 -3.44 12.91
N VAL A 308 8.57 -2.95 13.10
CA VAL A 308 8.28 -1.72 13.82
C VAL A 308 7.04 -1.93 14.68
N THR A 309 6.97 -1.21 15.78
CA THR A 309 5.71 -1.02 16.52
C THR A 309 4.85 0.03 15.82
N SER A 310 3.58 0.09 16.16
CA SER A 310 2.67 1.11 15.61
C SER A 310 3.13 2.54 15.93
N SER A 311 3.68 2.77 17.13
CA SER A 311 4.24 4.07 17.51
C SER A 311 5.51 4.43 16.73
N GLU A 312 6.37 3.45 16.42
CA GLU A 312 7.54 3.67 15.58
C GLU A 312 7.13 3.96 14.13
N ALA A 313 6.16 3.21 13.57
CA ALA A 313 5.65 3.47 12.23
C ALA A 313 5.03 4.89 12.12
N GLU A 314 4.26 5.30 13.13
CA GLU A 314 3.69 6.66 13.21
C GLU A 314 4.78 7.73 13.29
N ALA A 315 5.81 7.52 14.12
CA ALA A 315 6.94 8.44 14.24
C ALA A 315 7.73 8.55 12.93
N LEU A 316 7.97 7.43 12.24
CA LEU A 316 8.61 7.42 10.92
C LEU A 316 7.79 8.20 9.89
N ALA A 317 6.47 7.97 9.82
CA ALA A 317 5.58 8.69 8.89
C ALA A 317 5.59 10.21 9.15
N ARG A 318 5.53 10.63 10.43
CA ARG A 318 5.60 12.05 10.83
C ARG A 318 6.96 12.67 10.52
N ASN A 319 8.04 11.91 10.58
CA ASN A 319 9.40 12.35 10.25
C ASN A 319 9.73 12.24 8.74
N GLY A 320 8.73 12.33 7.87
CA GLY A 320 8.91 12.29 6.42
C GLY A 320 9.39 10.94 5.89
N SER A 321 9.07 9.86 6.59
CA SER A 321 9.41 8.47 6.22
C SER A 321 10.92 8.20 6.04
N LYS A 322 11.78 8.97 6.70
CA LYS A 322 13.23 8.82 6.54
C LYS A 322 13.75 7.57 7.25
N PRO A 323 14.66 6.80 6.60
CA PRO A 323 15.29 5.63 7.22
C PRO A 323 16.08 6.01 8.48
N THR A 324 16.01 5.16 9.52
CA THR A 324 16.81 5.33 10.74
C THR A 324 18.28 4.96 10.49
N ALA A 325 19.16 5.36 11.41
CA ALA A 325 20.58 5.00 11.37
C ALA A 325 20.80 3.47 11.33
N ASN A 326 19.97 2.70 12.04
CA ASN A 326 20.03 1.23 12.02
C ASN A 326 19.64 0.66 10.65
N MET A 327 18.63 1.22 10.00
CA MET A 327 18.22 0.81 8.65
C MET A 327 19.31 1.15 7.62
N GLN A 328 19.93 2.34 7.75
CA GLN A 328 21.06 2.74 6.91
C GLN A 328 22.29 1.85 7.12
N LYS A 329 22.53 1.40 8.34
CA LYS A 329 23.60 0.44 8.64
C LYS A 329 23.30 -0.92 7.99
N GLU A 330 22.06 -1.40 8.02
CA GLU A 330 21.72 -2.69 7.41
C GLU A 330 21.84 -2.66 5.89
N ILE A 331 21.37 -1.59 5.23
CA ILE A 331 21.53 -1.47 3.77
C ILE A 331 23.01 -1.42 3.35
N SER A 332 23.94 -0.99 4.19
CA SER A 332 25.36 -1.05 3.88
C SER A 332 25.89 -2.48 3.80
N PHE A 333 25.37 -3.41 4.62
CA PHE A 333 25.69 -4.84 4.51
C PHE A 333 25.09 -5.46 3.25
N VAL A 334 23.83 -5.13 2.93
CA VAL A 334 23.18 -5.54 1.66
C VAL A 334 24.02 -5.06 0.48
N THR A 335 24.49 -3.80 0.52
CA THR A 335 25.37 -3.22 -0.50
C THR A 335 26.66 -4.02 -0.68
N THR A 336 27.33 -4.35 0.41
CA THR A 336 28.57 -5.14 0.39
C THR A 336 28.32 -6.52 -0.23
N TRP A 337 27.25 -7.18 0.19
CA TRP A 337 26.89 -8.51 -0.29
C TRP A 337 26.54 -8.48 -1.79
N LEU A 338 25.66 -7.59 -2.24
CA LEU A 338 25.25 -7.50 -3.65
C LEU A 338 26.42 -7.11 -4.57
N LYS A 339 27.33 -6.24 -4.10
CA LYS A 339 28.56 -5.93 -4.85
C LYS A 339 29.46 -7.17 -5.02
N SER A 340 29.54 -8.04 -4.02
CA SER A 340 30.29 -9.31 -4.13
C SER A 340 29.65 -10.27 -5.15
N LEU A 341 28.38 -10.11 -5.48
CA LEU A 341 27.66 -10.89 -6.49
C LEU A 341 27.71 -10.29 -7.89
N GLY A 342 28.26 -9.07 -8.05
CA GLY A 342 28.45 -8.40 -9.33
C GLY A 342 27.70 -7.08 -9.51
N ALA A 343 26.96 -6.60 -8.51
CA ALA A 343 26.36 -5.27 -8.59
C ALA A 343 27.46 -4.18 -8.58
N THR A 344 27.35 -3.20 -9.48
CA THR A 344 28.25 -2.04 -9.52
C THR A 344 27.83 -0.96 -8.53
N SER A 345 26.51 -0.80 -8.34
CA SER A 345 25.95 0.11 -7.35
C SER A 345 24.71 -0.48 -6.65
N VAL A 346 24.47 -0.01 -5.44
CA VAL A 346 23.24 -0.25 -4.66
C VAL A 346 22.81 1.09 -4.09
N THR A 347 21.63 1.57 -4.47
CA THR A 347 21.13 2.90 -4.10
C THR A 347 19.83 2.73 -3.33
N PRO A 348 19.77 3.03 -2.01
CA PRO A 348 18.53 2.99 -1.25
C PRO A 348 17.60 4.14 -1.65
N ALA A 349 16.29 3.90 -1.49
CA ALA A 349 15.29 4.94 -1.62
C ALA A 349 15.46 6.04 -0.54
N SER A 350 15.03 7.24 -0.84
CA SER A 350 15.14 8.38 0.10
C SER A 350 14.13 8.32 1.24
N GLU A 351 13.04 7.57 1.05
CA GLU A 351 11.97 7.37 2.03
C GLU A 351 11.65 5.87 2.18
N LEU A 352 11.11 5.51 3.33
CA LEU A 352 10.62 4.16 3.60
C LEU A 352 9.25 3.94 2.94
N TYR A 353 8.98 2.72 2.52
CA TYR A 353 7.62 2.27 2.30
C TYR A 353 7.01 1.83 3.64
N ILE A 354 6.07 2.62 4.13
CA ILE A 354 5.34 2.37 5.38
C ILE A 354 3.97 1.82 5.04
N ARG A 355 3.67 0.61 5.60
CA ARG A 355 2.37 -0.04 5.48
C ARG A 355 1.58 0.21 6.74
N HIS A 356 0.70 0.95 6.99
CA HIS A 356 -0.03 1.02 8.25
C HIS A 356 -1.13 -0.05 8.34
N ALA A 357 -1.25 -0.68 9.50
CA ALA A 357 -2.40 -1.48 9.88
C ALA A 357 -3.46 -0.66 10.64
N GLY A 358 -3.04 0.43 11.27
CA GLY A 358 -3.92 1.33 12.01
C GLY A 358 -4.81 2.16 11.08
N ASN A 359 -6.10 2.25 11.39
CA ASN A 359 -7.11 2.93 10.60
C ASN A 359 -7.80 4.06 11.37
N VAL A 360 -8.32 5.06 10.65
CA VAL A 360 -9.18 6.09 11.24
C VAL A 360 -10.55 5.51 11.59
N THR A 361 -11.14 5.98 12.68
CA THR A 361 -12.51 5.64 13.10
C THR A 361 -13.48 6.77 12.74
N GLY A 362 -14.79 6.52 12.88
CA GLY A 362 -15.79 7.54 12.60
C GLY A 362 -16.00 7.83 11.11
N VAL A 363 -15.71 6.86 10.26
CA VAL A 363 -16.07 6.87 8.84
C VAL A 363 -17.56 6.59 8.66
N VAL A 364 -18.09 6.84 7.47
CA VAL A 364 -19.51 6.61 7.16
C VAL A 364 -19.87 5.14 7.30
N GLU A 365 -19.01 4.24 6.78
CA GLU A 365 -19.15 2.79 6.89
C GLU A 365 -17.76 2.15 6.73
N PRO A 366 -17.23 1.48 7.75
CA PRO A 366 -15.97 0.80 7.66
C PRO A 366 -16.03 -0.35 6.64
N LEU A 367 -14.87 -0.72 6.09
CA LEU A 367 -14.71 -1.88 5.20
C LEU A 367 -13.98 -2.98 5.95
N THR A 368 -14.59 -4.17 6.03
CA THR A 368 -14.03 -5.35 6.70
C THR A 368 -13.53 -6.40 5.70
N GLY A 369 -12.62 -7.27 6.13
CA GLY A 369 -12.19 -8.41 5.32
C GLY A 369 -13.35 -9.33 4.94
N ALA A 370 -14.29 -9.53 5.84
CA ALA A 370 -15.50 -10.32 5.60
C ALA A 370 -16.41 -9.70 4.52
N GLN A 371 -16.55 -8.38 4.48
CA GLN A 371 -17.28 -7.70 3.41
C GLN A 371 -16.58 -7.86 2.04
N MET A 372 -15.25 -7.79 2.01
CA MET A 372 -14.49 -8.04 0.79
C MET A 372 -14.75 -9.46 0.25
N LEU A 373 -14.71 -10.49 1.11
CA LEU A 373 -15.03 -11.88 0.71
C LEU A 373 -16.46 -12.04 0.23
N ARG A 374 -17.41 -11.26 0.74
CA ARG A 374 -18.81 -11.25 0.29
C ARG A 374 -19.04 -10.43 -0.99
N GLY A 375 -17.99 -10.03 -1.67
CA GLY A 375 -18.06 -9.33 -2.96
C GLY A 375 -18.09 -7.81 -2.87
N GLY A 376 -17.96 -7.23 -1.69
CA GLY A 376 -17.93 -5.77 -1.47
C GLY A 376 -19.30 -5.11 -1.60
N VAL A 377 -19.34 -3.89 -2.16
CA VAL A 377 -20.60 -3.18 -2.38
C VAL A 377 -21.43 -3.80 -3.53
N PRO A 378 -22.77 -3.62 -3.53
CA PRO A 378 -23.61 -4.10 -4.62
C PRO A 378 -23.11 -3.60 -6.00
N ALA A 379 -23.24 -4.42 -7.04
CA ALA A 379 -22.79 -4.07 -8.39
C ALA A 379 -23.42 -2.76 -8.92
N THR A 380 -24.63 -2.41 -8.49
CA THR A 380 -25.33 -1.17 -8.82
C THR A 380 -24.75 0.07 -8.14
N GLU A 381 -23.86 -0.09 -7.18
CA GLU A 381 -23.18 0.96 -6.41
C GLU A 381 -21.68 0.98 -6.64
N ALA A 382 -21.14 -0.07 -7.26
CA ALA A 382 -19.74 -0.29 -7.45
C ALA A 382 -19.09 0.75 -8.39
N LEU A 383 -17.91 1.22 -8.01
CA LEU A 383 -17.08 2.17 -8.76
C LEU A 383 -15.96 1.47 -9.55
N ALA A 384 -15.51 0.33 -9.04
CA ALA A 384 -14.50 -0.55 -9.65
C ALA A 384 -14.61 -1.94 -9.01
N THR A 385 -13.83 -2.90 -9.50
CA THR A 385 -13.59 -4.19 -8.85
C THR A 385 -12.10 -4.40 -8.65
N PHE A 386 -11.73 -4.98 -7.52
CA PHE A 386 -10.34 -5.30 -7.18
C PHE A 386 -10.25 -6.72 -6.64
N SER A 387 -9.14 -7.38 -6.92
CA SER A 387 -8.85 -8.72 -6.42
C SER A 387 -7.43 -8.79 -5.91
N TYR A 388 -7.25 -9.11 -4.65
CA TYR A 388 -5.93 -9.23 -4.03
C TYR A 388 -6.02 -10.10 -2.77
N HIS A 389 -5.03 -10.95 -2.53
CA HIS A 389 -5.01 -11.78 -1.33
C HIS A 389 -4.80 -10.94 -0.05
N PHE A 390 -5.18 -11.47 1.11
CA PHE A 390 -4.92 -10.82 2.39
C PHE A 390 -3.43 -10.90 2.74
N ASP A 391 -2.64 -10.04 2.12
CA ASP A 391 -1.19 -9.97 2.32
C ASP A 391 -0.85 -9.24 3.63
N VAL A 392 -0.70 -10.01 4.68
CA VAL A 392 -0.19 -9.53 5.97
C VAL A 392 1.31 -9.84 6.04
N ARG A 393 2.09 -9.12 5.23
CA ARG A 393 3.54 -9.33 5.14
C ARG A 393 4.19 -9.26 6.53
N GLY A 394 5.01 -10.25 6.87
CA GLY A 394 5.61 -10.37 8.21
C GLY A 394 4.69 -10.98 9.28
N GLY A 395 3.39 -11.23 8.95
CA GLY A 395 2.40 -11.75 9.87
C GLY A 395 1.85 -10.71 10.85
N ILE A 396 0.88 -11.11 11.67
CA ILE A 396 0.32 -10.31 12.77
C ILE A 396 0.83 -10.92 14.08
N SER A 397 1.71 -10.21 14.77
CA SER A 397 2.28 -10.68 16.03
C SER A 397 1.20 -10.91 17.09
N GLY A 398 1.19 -12.09 17.69
CA GLY A 398 0.24 -12.48 18.73
C GLY A 398 -1.14 -12.93 18.26
N ILE A 399 -1.47 -12.86 16.96
CA ILE A 399 -2.80 -13.22 16.44
C ILE A 399 -3.14 -14.70 16.68
N GLY A 400 -2.18 -15.59 16.48
CA GLY A 400 -2.39 -17.04 16.64
C GLY A 400 -2.66 -17.42 18.10
N GLU A 401 -1.96 -16.84 19.05
CA GLU A 401 -2.13 -17.05 20.49
C GLU A 401 -3.49 -16.49 20.95
N LYS A 402 -3.81 -15.27 20.52
CA LYS A 402 -5.08 -14.65 20.83
C LYS A 402 -6.25 -15.44 20.24
N ALA A 403 -6.13 -15.90 19.00
CA ALA A 403 -7.16 -16.74 18.37
C ALA A 403 -7.41 -18.01 19.18
N LYS A 404 -6.35 -18.73 19.56
CA LYS A 404 -6.47 -19.94 20.40
C LYS A 404 -7.09 -19.65 21.77
N SER A 405 -6.67 -18.58 22.44
CA SER A 405 -7.22 -18.18 23.74
C SER A 405 -8.72 -17.85 23.69
N ARG A 406 -9.24 -17.47 22.52
CA ARG A 406 -10.64 -17.21 22.23
C ARG A 406 -11.40 -18.43 21.69
N GLY A 407 -10.75 -19.61 21.64
CA GLY A 407 -11.37 -20.84 21.14
C GLY A 407 -11.39 -21.01 19.63
N TRP A 408 -10.57 -20.24 18.89
CA TRP A 408 -10.42 -20.40 17.45
C TRP A 408 -9.25 -21.33 17.13
N PHE A 409 -9.55 -22.50 16.59
CA PHE A 409 -8.57 -23.54 16.23
C PHE A 409 -8.54 -23.82 14.72
N LYS A 410 -9.25 -23.04 13.92
CA LYS A 410 -9.28 -23.15 12.47
C LYS A 410 -8.10 -22.40 11.85
N SER A 411 -7.83 -22.66 10.57
CA SER A 411 -6.85 -21.90 9.79
C SER A 411 -7.19 -20.39 9.81
N LEU A 412 -6.16 -19.56 9.80
CA LEU A 412 -6.25 -18.11 9.57
C LEU A 412 -6.01 -17.73 8.10
N MET A 413 -5.89 -18.73 7.24
CA MET A 413 -5.76 -18.50 5.79
C MET A 413 -7.16 -18.50 5.17
N PHE A 414 -7.52 -17.36 4.60
CA PHE A 414 -8.79 -17.15 3.90
C PHE A 414 -8.53 -17.04 2.41
N GLN A 415 -9.55 -17.33 1.60
CA GLN A 415 -9.46 -17.18 0.16
C GLN A 415 -9.22 -15.72 -0.24
N GLN A 416 -8.68 -15.54 -1.42
CA GLN A 416 -8.49 -14.22 -2.00
C GLN A 416 -9.82 -13.59 -2.38
N PRO A 417 -10.16 -12.39 -1.87
CA PRO A 417 -11.38 -11.71 -2.27
C PRO A 417 -11.27 -11.10 -3.67
N THR A 418 -12.38 -11.17 -4.42
CA THR A 418 -12.62 -10.37 -5.63
C THR A 418 -13.87 -9.55 -5.38
N PHE A 419 -13.72 -8.26 -5.14
CA PHE A 419 -14.80 -7.46 -4.57
C PHE A 419 -14.97 -6.09 -5.23
N ASN A 420 -16.19 -5.59 -5.17
CA ASN A 420 -16.57 -4.29 -5.68
C ASN A 420 -16.23 -3.18 -4.69
N ILE A 421 -15.73 -2.06 -5.19
CA ILE A 421 -15.23 -0.93 -4.43
C ILE A 421 -16.30 0.17 -4.34
N GLY A 422 -16.52 0.70 -3.13
CA GLY A 422 -17.20 1.95 -2.84
C GLY A 422 -16.29 2.94 -2.14
N ILE A 423 -16.80 4.11 -1.73
CA ILE A 423 -16.02 5.16 -1.05
C ILE A 423 -16.36 5.38 0.42
N ARG A 424 -17.37 4.71 0.96
CA ARG A 424 -17.93 5.04 2.28
C ARG A 424 -16.94 4.87 3.43
N HIS A 425 -15.98 3.95 3.30
CA HIS A 425 -14.89 3.75 4.26
C HIS A 425 -13.83 4.87 4.22
N ALA A 426 -13.83 5.69 3.19
CA ALA A 426 -12.95 6.85 3.06
C ALA A 426 -13.60 8.16 3.52
N LEU A 427 -14.93 8.24 3.60
CA LEU A 427 -15.67 9.45 3.95
C LEU A 427 -15.84 9.54 5.47
N MET A 428 -15.48 10.68 6.05
CA MET A 428 -15.54 10.89 7.51
C MET A 428 -16.92 11.36 7.95
N LYS A 429 -17.63 10.55 8.77
CA LYS A 429 -18.90 10.95 9.41
C LYS A 429 -18.69 12.00 10.50
N THR A 430 -17.60 11.87 11.25
CA THR A 430 -17.27 12.78 12.38
C THR A 430 -16.67 14.11 11.94
N VAL A 431 -16.15 14.19 10.70
CA VAL A 431 -15.64 15.41 10.06
C VAL A 431 -16.20 15.47 8.64
N PRO A 432 -17.46 15.91 8.44
CA PRO A 432 -18.25 15.60 7.26
C PRO A 432 -17.79 16.24 5.95
N ASN A 433 -16.76 17.08 5.96
CA ASN A 433 -16.09 17.63 4.79
C ASN A 433 -14.65 17.10 4.60
N LEU A 434 -14.32 15.97 5.22
CA LEU A 434 -13.03 15.30 5.11
C LEU A 434 -13.20 13.89 4.52
N ALA A 435 -12.29 13.48 3.66
CA ALA A 435 -12.08 12.09 3.26
C ALA A 435 -10.63 11.66 3.52
N VAL A 436 -10.41 10.38 3.83
CA VAL A 436 -9.08 9.77 4.00
C VAL A 436 -8.88 8.74 2.91
N VAL A 437 -7.90 8.97 2.03
CA VAL A 437 -7.60 8.11 0.86
C VAL A 437 -6.18 7.59 1.00
N SER A 438 -5.99 6.61 1.87
CA SER A 438 -4.67 6.08 2.22
C SER A 438 -4.80 4.71 2.91
N PRO A 439 -3.69 4.04 3.24
CA PRO A 439 -3.70 2.84 4.08
C PRO A 439 -4.45 3.01 5.41
N CYS A 440 -4.58 4.24 5.91
CA CYS A 440 -5.26 4.57 7.16
C CYS A 440 -6.77 4.83 7.01
N SER A 441 -7.40 4.63 5.85
CA SER A 441 -8.85 4.73 5.70
C SER A 441 -9.59 3.80 6.67
N GLY A 442 -10.90 3.87 6.73
CA GLY A 442 -11.72 3.07 7.66
C GLY A 442 -11.73 1.57 7.35
N PHE A 443 -10.57 0.94 7.43
CA PHE A 443 -10.40 -0.50 7.26
C PHE A 443 -10.44 -1.18 8.63
N GLU A 444 -11.20 -2.27 8.75
CA GLU A 444 -11.24 -3.07 9.95
C GLU A 444 -10.77 -4.50 9.67
N GLY A 445 -10.15 -5.12 10.67
CA GLY A 445 -9.67 -6.48 10.58
C GLY A 445 -8.64 -6.68 9.45
N LEU A 446 -8.82 -7.73 8.65
CA LEU A 446 -7.91 -8.04 7.54
C LEU A 446 -8.05 -7.11 6.34
N ALA A 447 -9.06 -6.23 6.31
CA ALA A 447 -9.23 -5.29 5.19
C ALA A 447 -8.03 -4.37 4.98
N CYS A 448 -7.28 -4.02 6.02
CA CYS A 448 -6.09 -3.17 5.91
C CYS A 448 -5.00 -3.79 5.01
N SER A 449 -4.91 -5.12 4.96
CA SER A 449 -3.91 -5.83 4.15
C SER A 449 -4.14 -5.69 2.64
N VAL A 450 -5.39 -5.50 2.22
CA VAL A 450 -5.79 -5.20 0.84
C VAL A 450 -5.93 -3.68 0.65
N GLY A 451 -6.45 -2.99 1.67
CA GLY A 451 -6.70 -1.54 1.66
C GLY A 451 -5.44 -0.68 1.48
N ARG A 452 -4.25 -1.20 1.77
CA ARG A 452 -2.97 -0.52 1.54
C ARG A 452 -2.51 -0.47 0.07
N ILE A 453 -3.16 -1.23 -0.82
CA ILE A 453 -2.73 -1.36 -2.21
C ILE A 453 -3.10 -0.09 -3.01
N VAL A 454 -2.13 0.42 -3.78
CA VAL A 454 -2.28 1.69 -4.51
C VAL A 454 -3.40 1.64 -5.55
N GLU A 455 -3.48 0.58 -6.35
CA GLU A 455 -4.52 0.43 -7.39
C GLU A 455 -5.93 0.47 -6.79
N PHE A 456 -6.15 -0.21 -5.66
CA PHE A 456 -7.39 -0.13 -4.89
C PHE A 456 -7.69 1.31 -4.44
N ASN A 457 -6.73 1.96 -3.78
CA ASN A 457 -6.91 3.33 -3.28
C ASN A 457 -7.07 4.36 -4.41
N VAL A 458 -6.54 4.11 -5.61
CA VAL A 458 -6.80 4.99 -6.77
C VAL A 458 -8.26 4.94 -7.19
N ALA A 459 -8.90 3.77 -7.15
CA ALA A 459 -10.35 3.68 -7.41
C ALA A 459 -11.15 4.49 -6.38
N VAL A 460 -10.79 4.36 -5.10
CA VAL A 460 -11.38 5.15 -4.00
C VAL A 460 -11.11 6.65 -4.22
N GLY A 461 -9.88 7.03 -4.53
CA GLY A 461 -9.47 8.42 -4.76
C GLY A 461 -10.21 9.07 -5.93
N GLN A 462 -10.36 8.37 -7.06
CA GLN A 462 -11.17 8.85 -8.19
C GLN A 462 -12.60 9.12 -7.73
N GLY A 463 -13.20 8.20 -7.00
CA GLY A 463 -14.55 8.34 -6.46
C GLY A 463 -14.67 9.49 -5.46
N VAL A 464 -13.72 9.65 -4.55
CA VAL A 464 -13.67 10.76 -3.56
C VAL A 464 -13.54 12.11 -4.26
N GLY A 465 -12.70 12.21 -5.31
CA GLY A 465 -12.57 13.43 -6.10
C GLY A 465 -13.91 13.87 -6.72
N ILE A 466 -14.64 12.92 -7.32
CA ILE A 466 -15.99 13.16 -7.87
C ILE A 466 -16.96 13.54 -6.75
N ALA A 467 -16.94 12.82 -5.62
CA ALA A 467 -17.80 13.09 -4.47
C ALA A 467 -17.58 14.50 -3.90
N ALA A 468 -16.33 14.96 -3.81
CA ALA A 468 -16.00 16.30 -3.34
C ALA A 468 -16.63 17.39 -4.23
N VAL A 469 -16.62 17.19 -5.54
CA VAL A 469 -17.28 18.11 -6.50
C VAL A 469 -18.80 18.07 -6.34
N ASN A 470 -19.39 16.88 -6.24
CA ASN A 470 -20.83 16.74 -6.00
C ASN A 470 -21.27 17.44 -4.71
N ALA A 471 -20.46 17.30 -3.64
CA ALA A 471 -20.71 17.97 -2.37
C ALA A 471 -20.70 19.50 -2.52
N ILE A 472 -19.71 20.05 -3.24
CA ILE A 472 -19.60 21.50 -3.48
C ILE A 472 -20.77 22.03 -4.30
N LEU A 473 -21.07 21.38 -5.43
CA LEU A 473 -22.08 21.89 -6.38
C LEU A 473 -23.52 21.75 -5.87
N ASN A 474 -23.77 20.76 -5.00
CA ASN A 474 -25.09 20.50 -4.44
C ASN A 474 -25.23 21.02 -3.00
N ASN A 475 -24.23 21.73 -2.47
CA ASN A 475 -24.19 22.23 -1.09
C ASN A 475 -24.47 21.14 -0.04
N LYS A 476 -23.89 19.95 -0.24
CA LYS A 476 -23.97 18.80 0.68
C LYS A 476 -22.68 18.62 1.49
N ASN A 477 -22.73 17.84 2.54
CA ASN A 477 -21.49 17.31 3.14
C ASN A 477 -20.89 16.25 2.22
N LEU A 478 -19.57 16.12 2.25
CA LEU A 478 -18.87 15.04 1.55
C LEU A 478 -19.33 13.66 2.07
N ALA A 479 -19.54 13.55 3.38
CA ALA A 479 -20.03 12.34 4.03
C ALA A 479 -21.40 11.86 3.54
N ASP A 480 -22.23 12.76 3.00
CA ASP A 480 -23.59 12.45 2.55
C ASP A 480 -23.65 12.00 1.08
N ILE A 481 -22.51 12.01 0.38
CA ILE A 481 -22.45 11.58 -1.01
C ILE A 481 -22.43 10.06 -1.10
N SER A 482 -23.36 9.51 -1.87
CA SER A 482 -23.52 8.07 -2.04
C SER A 482 -22.62 7.51 -3.15
N ASN A 483 -22.32 6.21 -3.05
CA ASN A 483 -21.66 5.49 -4.16
C ASN A 483 -22.43 5.62 -5.47
N ARG A 484 -23.75 5.64 -5.45
CA ARG A 484 -24.61 5.76 -6.66
C ARG A 484 -24.42 7.09 -7.37
N GLU A 485 -24.36 8.21 -6.63
CA GLU A 485 -24.11 9.54 -7.21
C GLU A 485 -22.74 9.59 -7.91
N VAL A 486 -21.71 8.99 -7.32
CA VAL A 486 -20.36 8.89 -7.92
C VAL A 486 -20.37 7.97 -9.14
N ARG A 487 -20.98 6.79 -9.01
CA ARG A 487 -21.11 5.83 -10.11
C ARG A 487 -21.81 6.42 -11.31
N GLN A 488 -22.87 7.20 -11.10
CA GLN A 488 -23.58 7.89 -12.19
C GLN A 488 -22.62 8.76 -13.01
N VAL A 489 -21.77 9.54 -12.36
CA VAL A 489 -20.76 10.37 -13.04
C VAL A 489 -19.77 9.50 -13.83
N LEU A 490 -19.31 8.38 -13.27
CA LEU A 490 -18.40 7.46 -13.98
C LEU A 490 -19.07 6.85 -15.23
N VAL A 491 -20.36 6.54 -15.15
CA VAL A 491 -21.15 6.05 -16.30
C VAL A 491 -21.29 7.15 -17.36
N GLU A 492 -21.74 8.35 -16.96
CA GLU A 492 -21.95 9.49 -17.86
C GLU A 492 -20.67 9.91 -18.59
N THR A 493 -19.51 9.72 -17.96
CA THR A 493 -18.21 10.08 -18.52
C THR A 493 -17.50 8.93 -19.24
N GLY A 494 -18.12 7.74 -19.30
CA GLY A 494 -17.51 6.53 -19.87
C GLY A 494 -16.28 6.03 -19.10
N GLN A 495 -16.15 6.40 -17.80
CA GLN A 495 -15.00 6.05 -16.97
C GLN A 495 -15.27 4.88 -16.03
N LEU A 496 -16.49 4.35 -15.99
CA LEU A 496 -16.81 3.19 -15.16
C LEU A 496 -16.10 1.94 -15.72
N PRO A 497 -15.21 1.30 -14.95
CA PRO A 497 -14.58 0.05 -15.38
C PRO A 497 -15.58 -1.12 -15.33
N LYS A 498 -15.20 -2.28 -15.84
CA LYS A 498 -15.99 -3.50 -15.69
C LYS A 498 -16.14 -3.86 -14.23
N ILE A 499 -17.36 -4.23 -13.82
CA ILE A 499 -17.72 -4.62 -12.46
C ILE A 499 -17.93 -6.13 -12.44
N PHE A 500 -17.18 -6.84 -11.60
CA PHE A 500 -17.16 -8.32 -11.56
C PHE A 500 -16.85 -8.90 -10.17
N GLY A 501 -17.24 -8.19 -9.10
CA GLY A 501 -17.09 -8.71 -7.74
C GLY A 501 -17.80 -10.05 -7.56
N VAL A 502 -17.15 -10.97 -6.87
CA VAL A 502 -17.61 -12.33 -6.61
C VAL A 502 -17.82 -12.53 -5.12
N ALA A 503 -19.01 -12.97 -4.74
CA ALA A 503 -19.31 -13.27 -3.34
C ALA A 503 -18.89 -14.71 -2.99
N ASN A 504 -18.03 -14.85 -1.98
CA ASN A 504 -17.80 -16.09 -1.26
C ASN A 504 -18.42 -15.98 0.13
N ASN A 505 -19.70 -16.34 0.21
CA ASN A 505 -20.45 -16.20 1.46
C ASN A 505 -19.96 -17.14 2.58
N THR A 506 -19.43 -18.32 2.24
CA THR A 506 -18.93 -19.28 3.22
C THR A 506 -17.69 -18.72 3.94
N ASP A 507 -16.68 -18.32 3.18
CA ASP A 507 -15.46 -17.73 3.75
C ASP A 507 -15.74 -16.36 4.36
N GLY A 508 -16.65 -15.57 3.77
CA GLY A 508 -17.08 -14.30 4.33
C GLY A 508 -17.79 -14.42 5.68
N MET A 509 -18.57 -15.48 5.90
CA MET A 509 -19.17 -15.78 7.20
C MET A 509 -18.11 -16.26 8.20
N LEU A 510 -17.20 -17.12 7.75
CA LEU A 510 -16.11 -17.63 8.59
C LEU A 510 -15.19 -16.49 9.06
N LEU A 511 -14.80 -15.60 8.14
CA LEU A 511 -13.99 -14.44 8.48
C LEU A 511 -14.73 -13.47 9.39
N ALA A 512 -16.02 -13.22 9.17
CA ALA A 512 -16.83 -12.37 10.06
C ALA A 512 -16.89 -12.93 11.49
N GLN A 513 -17.05 -14.24 11.64
CA GLN A 513 -17.01 -14.90 12.96
C GLN A 513 -15.63 -14.69 13.62
N PHE A 514 -14.55 -14.87 12.86
CA PHE A 514 -13.20 -14.67 13.36
C PHE A 514 -12.98 -13.20 13.77
N GLU A 515 -13.24 -12.24 12.89
CA GLU A 515 -13.07 -10.80 13.16
C GLU A 515 -13.87 -10.38 14.39
N THR A 516 -15.13 -10.81 14.53
CA THR A 516 -15.96 -10.53 15.71
C THR A 516 -15.38 -11.14 16.98
N LEU A 517 -14.95 -12.40 16.93
CA LEU A 517 -14.41 -13.11 18.09
C LEU A 517 -13.13 -12.44 18.62
N ILE A 518 -12.26 -12.01 17.71
CA ILE A 518 -10.97 -11.39 18.07
C ILE A 518 -11.16 -9.94 18.53
N SER A 519 -12.13 -9.22 17.97
CA SER A 519 -12.40 -7.80 18.25
C SER A 519 -13.21 -7.56 19.54
N ALA A 520 -13.78 -8.59 20.16
CA ALA A 520 -14.75 -8.45 21.25
C ALA A 520 -14.29 -7.56 22.42
N ASP A 521 -12.99 -7.46 22.69
CA ASP A 521 -12.43 -6.55 23.72
C ASP A 521 -12.18 -5.13 23.19
N ALA A 522 -11.86 -5.00 21.91
CA ALA A 522 -11.60 -3.70 21.30
C ALA A 522 -12.87 -2.85 21.18
N ILE A 523 -14.03 -3.51 20.95
CA ILE A 523 -15.33 -2.86 20.85
C ILE A 523 -15.84 -2.41 22.22
N ALA A 524 -15.52 -3.12 23.29
CA ALA A 524 -15.91 -2.76 24.66
C ALA A 524 -15.20 -1.50 25.19
N SER A 525 -14.13 -1.06 24.54
CA SER A 525 -13.35 0.15 24.86
C SER A 525 -13.68 1.36 23.97
N LEU A 526 -14.59 1.20 23.00
CA LEU A 526 -15.11 2.25 22.12
C LEU A 526 -16.40 2.86 22.68
#